data_e54cd2a17ecc0ff1e62fd9f5da1c2de8
#
_entry.id   e54cd2a17ecc0ff1e62fd9f5da1c2de8
#
_cell.length_a   1.000
_cell.length_b   1.000
_cell.length_c   1.000
_cell.angle_alpha   90.00
_cell.angle_beta   90.00
_cell.angle_gamma   90.00
#
_symmetry.space_group_name_H-M   'P 1'
#
loop_
_entity.id
_entity.type
_entity.pdbx_description
1 polymer ?
#
loop_
_entity_poly.entity_id
_entity_poly.type
_entity_poly.pdbx_seq_one_letter_code
_entity_poly.pdbx_strand_id
1 'polypeptide(L)'
;MCIRDSADGLARMVVATSPDISQAHLGRAVQRLLEVETYRMMALLGLPAAREVSATLADAEPDLARIASRIRSADRHSEPELLHELTQLAGNVESLYASTHARFSASAAYFELVQRRIDELREQRLQGLPTIGEFMDRRLAPAMQTCTWAARRQQQLSERISRTSNLLRTRVEIEQQQNSQDLLDTMNRRQKVQIMLQSAVEGLSVAAITYYGAGLVGYMAKGLKEAGV
;
A
#
# COMPACT_ATOMS: atom_id res chain seq x y z
N MET A 1 -48.44 4.84 -1.16
CA MET A 1 -47.43 5.93 -1.35
C MET A 1 -46.81 5.77 -2.71
N CYS A 2 -46.70 6.82 -3.50
CA CYS A 2 -46.03 6.78 -4.79
C CYS A 2 -44.85 7.77 -4.76
N ILE A 3 -43.64 7.28 -5.03
CA ILE A 3 -42.44 8.12 -5.16
C ILE A 3 -42.13 8.19 -6.66
N ARG A 4 -42.06 9.37 -7.22
CA ARG A 4 -41.72 9.60 -8.62
C ARG A 4 -40.58 10.60 -8.70
N ASP A 5 -39.43 10.16 -9.20
CA ASP A 5 -38.36 11.08 -9.59
C ASP A 5 -38.85 11.83 -10.83
N SER A 6 -38.96 13.13 -10.77
CA SER A 6 -39.38 13.93 -11.91
C SER A 6 -38.17 14.51 -12.65
N ALA A 7 -38.36 14.88 -13.91
CA ALA A 7 -37.30 15.43 -14.76
C ALA A 7 -36.70 16.75 -14.24
N ASP A 8 -37.36 17.37 -13.27
CA ASP A 8 -36.91 18.59 -12.57
C ASP A 8 -35.96 18.31 -11.39
N GLY A 9 -35.59 17.04 -11.14
CA GLY A 9 -34.72 16.64 -10.05
C GLY A 9 -35.40 16.60 -8.67
N LEU A 10 -36.71 16.79 -8.62
CA LEU A 10 -37.47 16.77 -7.36
C LEU A 10 -38.12 15.40 -7.14
N ALA A 11 -37.95 14.85 -5.95
CA ALA A 11 -38.71 13.68 -5.51
C ALA A 11 -40.10 14.12 -5.07
N ARG A 12 -41.14 13.54 -5.68
CA ARG A 12 -42.55 13.80 -5.33
C ARG A 12 -43.13 12.62 -4.59
N MET A 13 -43.67 12.89 -3.41
CA MET A 13 -44.31 11.91 -2.57
C MET A 13 -45.79 12.23 -2.40
N VAL A 14 -46.65 11.26 -2.59
CA VAL A 14 -48.06 11.35 -2.29
C VAL A 14 -48.35 10.45 -1.09
N VAL A 15 -48.85 11.06 0.00
CA VAL A 15 -49.24 10.34 1.21
C VAL A 15 -50.78 10.39 1.31
N ALA A 16 -51.41 9.24 1.07
CA ALA A 16 -52.84 9.11 1.29
C ALA A 16 -53.06 8.56 2.70
N THR A 17 -53.97 9.18 3.45
CA THR A 17 -54.25 8.84 4.85
C THR A 17 -55.74 8.60 5.06
N SER A 18 -56.06 7.77 6.05
CA SER A 18 -57.43 7.69 6.55
C SER A 18 -57.82 8.98 7.29
N PRO A 19 -59.10 9.41 7.24
CA PRO A 19 -59.60 10.58 7.99
C PRO A 19 -59.39 10.48 9.50
N ASP A 20 -59.28 9.26 10.04
CA ASP A 20 -59.19 9.02 11.49
C ASP A 20 -57.75 9.08 12.03
N ILE A 21 -56.73 9.33 11.19
CA ILE A 21 -55.35 9.38 11.65
C ILE A 21 -55.08 10.70 12.43
N SER A 22 -54.41 10.59 13.58
CA SER A 22 -54.06 11.78 14.31
C SER A 22 -52.97 12.57 13.57
N GLN A 23 -53.10 13.90 13.60
CA GLN A 23 -52.10 14.82 12.97
C GLN A 23 -50.67 14.55 13.43
N ALA A 24 -50.47 14.17 14.69
CA ALA A 24 -49.16 13.85 15.26
C ALA A 24 -48.57 12.57 14.65
N HIS A 25 -49.39 11.55 14.33
CA HIS A 25 -48.95 10.32 13.62
C HIS A 25 -48.62 10.64 12.18
N LEU A 26 -49.45 11.40 11.51
CA LEU A 26 -49.21 11.83 10.13
C LEU A 26 -47.89 12.64 10.04
N GLY A 27 -47.69 13.61 10.93
CA GLY A 27 -46.48 14.41 10.98
C GLY A 27 -45.21 13.60 11.15
N ARG A 28 -45.23 12.59 12.06
CA ARG A 28 -44.08 11.69 12.25
C ARG A 28 -43.84 10.77 11.02
N ALA A 29 -44.89 10.30 10.38
CA ALA A 29 -44.73 9.48 9.16
C ALA A 29 -44.13 10.32 8.02
N VAL A 30 -44.61 11.54 7.80
CA VAL A 30 -44.05 12.45 6.79
C VAL A 30 -42.62 12.81 7.10
N GLN A 31 -42.26 13.10 8.35
CA GLN A 31 -40.89 13.36 8.77
C GLN A 31 -39.99 12.21 8.43
N ARG A 32 -40.35 10.97 8.80
CA ARG A 32 -39.55 9.77 8.50
C ARG A 32 -39.35 9.55 6.99
N LEU A 33 -40.37 9.82 6.20
CA LEU A 33 -40.27 9.73 4.74
C LEU A 33 -39.29 10.74 4.15
N LEU A 34 -39.32 12.00 4.66
CA LEU A 34 -38.37 13.02 4.28
C LEU A 34 -36.95 12.68 4.72
N GLU A 35 -36.78 12.09 5.91
CA GLU A 35 -35.49 11.59 6.38
C GLU A 35 -34.95 10.46 5.49
N VAL A 36 -35.79 9.48 5.12
CA VAL A 36 -35.39 8.42 4.18
C VAL A 36 -34.90 8.99 2.86
N GLU A 37 -35.64 9.95 2.30
CA GLU A 37 -35.24 10.59 1.03
C GLU A 37 -33.93 11.40 1.16
N THR A 38 -33.81 12.17 2.24
CA THR A 38 -32.59 12.94 2.52
C THR A 38 -31.39 12.02 2.64
N TYR A 39 -31.49 10.96 3.46
CA TYR A 39 -30.38 10.02 3.66
C TYR A 39 -30.08 9.20 2.40
N ARG A 40 -31.10 8.88 1.58
CA ARG A 40 -30.91 8.27 0.26
C ARG A 40 -30.03 9.15 -0.63
N MET A 41 -30.33 10.44 -0.71
CA MET A 41 -29.55 11.37 -1.52
C MET A 41 -28.13 11.50 -1.00
N MET A 42 -27.94 11.58 0.32
CA MET A 42 -26.60 11.63 0.93
C MET A 42 -25.81 10.35 0.68
N ALA A 43 -26.44 9.19 0.77
CA ALA A 43 -25.80 7.90 0.46
C ALA A 43 -25.33 7.83 -1.00
N LEU A 44 -26.12 8.33 -1.94
CA LEU A 44 -25.80 8.32 -3.37
C LEU A 44 -24.63 9.23 -3.75
N LEU A 45 -24.21 10.18 -2.90
CA LEU A 45 -23.04 11.03 -3.17
C LEU A 45 -21.72 10.25 -3.27
N GLY A 46 -21.66 9.03 -2.75
CA GLY A 46 -20.51 8.14 -2.93
C GLY A 46 -20.40 7.51 -4.31
N LEU A 47 -21.52 7.37 -5.04
CA LEU A 47 -21.54 6.64 -6.31
C LEU A 47 -20.67 7.25 -7.42
N PRO A 48 -20.67 8.58 -7.65
CA PRO A 48 -19.75 9.19 -8.61
C PRO A 48 -18.29 8.90 -8.28
N ALA A 49 -17.90 9.05 -7.00
CA ALA A 49 -16.55 8.75 -6.55
C ALA A 49 -16.19 7.25 -6.74
N ALA A 50 -17.14 6.34 -6.50
CA ALA A 50 -16.92 4.92 -6.73
C ALA A 50 -16.66 4.57 -8.19
N ARG A 51 -17.29 5.26 -9.12
CA ARG A 51 -17.06 5.11 -10.56
C ARG A 51 -15.69 5.63 -10.97
N GLU A 52 -15.29 6.79 -10.46
CA GLU A 52 -13.97 7.39 -10.70
C GLU A 52 -12.86 6.49 -10.15
N VAL A 53 -12.98 6.05 -8.90
CA VAL A 53 -12.06 5.09 -8.26
C VAL A 53 -11.95 3.81 -9.09
N SER A 54 -13.08 3.25 -9.54
CA SER A 54 -13.08 2.01 -10.32
C SER A 54 -12.35 2.15 -11.65
N ALA A 55 -12.41 3.31 -12.32
CA ALA A 55 -11.67 3.61 -13.53
C ALA A 55 -10.16 3.67 -13.24
N THR A 56 -9.74 4.43 -12.23
CA THR A 56 -8.32 4.56 -11.85
C THR A 56 -7.72 3.22 -11.42
N LEU A 57 -8.47 2.40 -10.68
CA LEU A 57 -8.01 1.05 -10.28
C LEU A 57 -7.89 0.10 -11.47
N ALA A 58 -8.70 0.27 -12.52
CA ALA A 58 -8.61 -0.53 -13.74
C ALA A 58 -7.27 -0.32 -14.47
N ASP A 59 -6.65 0.85 -14.35
CA ASP A 59 -5.33 1.15 -14.89
C ASP A 59 -4.21 0.73 -13.93
N ALA A 60 -4.38 0.94 -12.63
CA ALA A 60 -3.39 0.64 -11.60
C ALA A 60 -3.12 -0.87 -11.41
N GLU A 61 -4.13 -1.73 -11.57
CA GLU A 61 -3.98 -3.18 -11.42
C GLU A 61 -3.08 -3.83 -12.48
N PRO A 62 -3.24 -3.53 -13.79
CA PRO A 62 -2.30 -3.97 -14.82
C PRO A 62 -0.88 -3.45 -14.60
N ASP A 63 -0.72 -2.21 -14.12
CA ASP A 63 0.60 -1.65 -13.80
C ASP A 63 1.28 -2.44 -12.70
N LEU A 64 0.58 -2.75 -11.61
CA LEU A 64 1.13 -3.63 -10.56
C LEU A 64 1.50 -5.01 -11.11
N ALA A 65 0.67 -5.59 -11.96
CA ALA A 65 0.95 -6.90 -12.58
C ALA A 65 2.19 -6.85 -13.48
N ARG A 66 2.36 -5.77 -14.26
CA ARG A 66 3.53 -5.52 -15.10
C ARG A 66 4.80 -5.38 -14.25
N ILE A 67 4.76 -4.57 -13.20
CA ILE A 67 5.89 -4.39 -12.27
C ILE A 67 6.24 -5.73 -11.59
N ALA A 68 5.26 -6.46 -11.08
CA ALA A 68 5.47 -7.76 -10.44
C ALA A 68 6.05 -8.81 -11.41
N SER A 69 5.71 -8.75 -12.69
CA SER A 69 6.31 -9.59 -13.74
C SER A 69 7.77 -9.21 -13.97
N ARG A 70 8.08 -7.92 -14.06
CA ARG A 70 9.47 -7.43 -14.23
C ARG A 70 10.34 -7.79 -13.03
N ILE A 71 9.83 -7.71 -11.80
CA ILE A 71 10.56 -8.11 -10.58
C ILE A 71 11.03 -9.58 -10.66
N ARG A 72 10.25 -10.49 -11.26
CA ARG A 72 10.62 -11.90 -11.39
C ARG A 72 11.78 -12.15 -12.36
N SER A 73 11.90 -11.31 -13.39
CA SER A 73 12.92 -11.42 -14.44
C SER A 73 13.99 -10.32 -14.35
N ALA A 74 13.97 -9.51 -13.29
CA ALA A 74 14.84 -8.36 -13.15
C ALA A 74 16.29 -8.78 -12.87
N ASP A 75 17.22 -8.13 -13.57
CA ASP A 75 18.61 -8.07 -13.21
C ASP A 75 18.82 -7.09 -12.05
N ARG A 76 19.90 -7.30 -11.29
CA ARG A 76 20.28 -6.50 -10.12
C ARG A 76 20.25 -4.98 -10.34
N HIS A 77 20.59 -4.53 -11.54
CA HIS A 77 20.65 -3.10 -11.87
C HIS A 77 19.27 -2.43 -12.07
N SER A 78 18.22 -3.21 -12.33
CA SER A 78 16.86 -2.70 -12.59
C SER A 78 15.98 -2.64 -11.33
N GLU A 79 16.41 -3.22 -10.22
CA GLU A 79 15.62 -3.30 -8.99
C GLU A 79 15.31 -1.93 -8.34
N PRO A 80 16.25 -0.95 -8.28
CA PRO A 80 15.97 0.38 -7.74
C PRO A 80 14.92 1.14 -8.56
N GLU A 81 14.93 0.98 -9.89
CA GLU A 81 13.93 1.59 -10.78
C GLU A 81 12.54 1.00 -10.54
N LEU A 82 12.46 -0.34 -10.41
CA LEU A 82 11.20 -1.02 -10.09
C LEU A 82 10.64 -0.63 -8.72
N LEU A 83 11.51 -0.42 -7.74
CA LEU A 83 11.09 0.09 -6.42
C LEU A 83 10.55 1.50 -6.52
N HIS A 84 11.15 2.35 -7.36
CA HIS A 84 10.66 3.70 -7.61
C HIS A 84 9.28 3.69 -8.30
N GLU A 85 9.10 2.90 -9.38
CA GLU A 85 7.80 2.73 -10.05
C GLU A 85 6.72 2.25 -9.06
N LEU A 86 7.05 1.29 -8.22
CA LEU A 86 6.14 0.73 -7.21
C LEU A 86 5.78 1.76 -6.14
N THR A 87 6.73 2.61 -5.73
CA THR A 87 6.52 3.69 -4.77
C THR A 87 5.59 4.77 -5.36
N GLN A 88 5.76 5.12 -6.62
CA GLN A 88 4.86 6.03 -7.32
C GLN A 88 3.44 5.47 -7.40
N LEU A 89 3.30 4.19 -7.77
CA LEU A 89 2.00 3.53 -7.81
C LEU A 89 1.33 3.50 -6.43
N ALA A 90 2.10 3.22 -5.38
CA ALA A 90 1.63 3.28 -3.99
C ALA A 90 1.11 4.67 -3.61
N GLY A 91 1.86 5.72 -3.95
CA GLY A 91 1.48 7.10 -3.70
C GLY A 91 0.17 7.49 -4.39
N ASN A 92 0.00 7.07 -5.64
CA ASN A 92 -1.24 7.34 -6.41
C ASN A 92 -2.45 6.64 -5.77
N VAL A 93 -2.33 5.37 -5.40
CA VAL A 93 -3.42 4.60 -4.77
C VAL A 93 -3.74 5.15 -3.37
N GLU A 94 -2.74 5.55 -2.60
CA GLU A 94 -2.93 6.14 -1.27
C GLU A 94 -3.59 7.53 -1.35
N SER A 95 -3.19 8.37 -2.30
CA SER A 95 -3.83 9.67 -2.55
C SER A 95 -5.30 9.49 -2.93
N LEU A 96 -5.61 8.50 -3.77
CA LEU A 96 -6.97 8.15 -4.13
C LEU A 96 -7.78 7.69 -2.91
N TYR A 97 -7.18 6.87 -2.03
CA TYR A 97 -7.79 6.43 -0.78
C TYR A 97 -8.09 7.62 0.15
N ALA A 98 -7.13 8.48 0.38
CA ALA A 98 -7.29 9.65 1.24
C ALA A 98 -8.44 10.58 0.77
N SER A 99 -8.61 10.73 -0.56
CA SER A 99 -9.65 11.58 -1.14
C SER A 99 -11.06 10.98 -1.09
N THR A 100 -11.19 9.64 -0.99
CA THR A 100 -12.48 8.94 -1.17
C THR A 100 -12.98 8.20 0.07
N HIS A 101 -12.09 7.82 0.99
CA HIS A 101 -12.43 7.02 2.17
C HIS A 101 -13.54 7.63 3.03
N ALA A 102 -13.42 8.92 3.36
CA ALA A 102 -14.43 9.62 4.17
C ALA A 102 -15.80 9.64 3.48
N ARG A 103 -15.82 9.78 2.15
CA ARG A 103 -17.05 9.79 1.35
C ARG A 103 -17.71 8.42 1.34
N PHE A 104 -16.95 7.34 1.17
CA PHE A 104 -17.49 5.97 1.21
C PHE A 104 -18.01 5.60 2.59
N SER A 105 -17.30 5.97 3.64
CA SER A 105 -17.72 5.77 5.03
C SER A 105 -19.02 6.51 5.32
N ALA A 106 -19.13 7.76 4.90
CA ALA A 106 -20.36 8.56 5.06
C ALA A 106 -21.52 7.94 4.27
N SER A 107 -21.30 7.52 3.00
CA SER A 107 -22.33 6.87 2.19
C SER A 107 -22.84 5.59 2.83
N ALA A 108 -21.98 4.77 3.40
CA ALA A 108 -22.36 3.55 4.12
C ALA A 108 -23.20 3.89 5.36
N ALA A 109 -22.78 4.85 6.16
CA ALA A 109 -23.52 5.29 7.35
C ALA A 109 -24.92 5.83 7.00
N TYR A 110 -25.05 6.64 5.94
CA TYR A 110 -26.35 7.11 5.48
C TYR A 110 -27.24 5.98 4.94
N PHE A 111 -26.66 4.97 4.29
CA PHE A 111 -27.41 3.82 3.86
C PHE A 111 -27.98 3.02 5.05
N GLU A 112 -27.21 2.82 6.11
CA GLU A 112 -27.70 2.22 7.35
C GLU A 112 -28.83 3.01 7.99
N LEU A 113 -28.74 4.35 7.94
CA LEU A 113 -29.82 5.24 8.42
C LEU A 113 -31.09 5.05 7.58
N VAL A 114 -30.97 4.96 6.25
CA VAL A 114 -32.13 4.66 5.38
C VAL A 114 -32.81 3.37 5.80
N GLN A 115 -32.05 2.28 5.96
CA GLN A 115 -32.61 0.99 6.36
C GLN A 115 -33.30 1.08 7.72
N ARG A 116 -32.67 1.69 8.70
CA ARG A 116 -33.26 1.88 10.03
C ARG A 116 -34.57 2.68 9.98
N ARG A 117 -34.62 3.76 9.18
CA ARG A 117 -35.84 4.56 9.05
C ARG A 117 -36.97 3.81 8.35
N ILE A 118 -36.66 2.95 7.38
CA ILE A 118 -37.63 2.07 6.73
C ILE A 118 -38.20 1.06 7.73
N ASP A 119 -37.35 0.43 8.55
CA ASP A 119 -37.79 -0.50 9.59
C ASP A 119 -38.72 0.17 10.61
N GLU A 120 -38.44 1.41 11.00
CA GLU A 120 -39.27 2.22 11.92
C GLU A 120 -40.64 2.60 11.32
N LEU A 121 -40.76 2.63 9.99
CA LEU A 121 -42.06 2.86 9.33
C LEU A 121 -43.04 1.69 9.50
N ARG A 122 -42.53 0.48 9.78
CA ARG A 122 -43.35 -0.76 9.91
C ARG A 122 -44.28 -0.93 8.73
N GLU A 123 -43.75 -0.90 7.53
CA GLU A 123 -44.48 -0.98 6.29
C GLU A 123 -45.36 -2.25 6.23
N GLN A 124 -46.57 -2.11 5.73
CA GLN A 124 -47.44 -3.21 5.40
C GLN A 124 -47.58 -3.31 3.89
N ARG A 125 -47.37 -4.51 3.34
CA ARG A 125 -47.46 -4.72 1.91
C ARG A 125 -48.93 -4.64 1.46
N LEU A 126 -49.17 -3.74 0.53
CA LEU A 126 -50.46 -3.68 -0.18
C LEU A 126 -50.36 -4.48 -1.48
N GLN A 127 -51.44 -5.22 -1.81
CA GLN A 127 -51.47 -6.06 -3.02
C GLN A 127 -51.26 -5.19 -4.28
N GLY A 128 -50.26 -5.54 -5.09
CA GLY A 128 -49.97 -4.84 -6.34
C GLY A 128 -49.06 -3.60 -6.21
N LEU A 129 -48.67 -3.19 -5.01
CA LEU A 129 -47.77 -2.03 -4.77
C LEU A 129 -46.51 -2.48 -4.06
N PRO A 130 -45.31 -2.02 -4.53
CA PRO A 130 -44.08 -2.28 -3.82
C PRO A 130 -44.01 -1.43 -2.55
N THR A 131 -43.34 -1.95 -1.52
CA THR A 131 -42.99 -1.18 -0.32
C THR A 131 -41.85 -0.22 -0.60
N ILE A 132 -41.59 0.72 0.32
CA ILE A 132 -40.43 1.62 0.23
C ILE A 132 -39.15 0.79 0.36
N GLY A 133 -39.11 -0.18 1.26
CA GLY A 133 -38.00 -1.10 1.41
C GLY A 133 -37.67 -1.82 0.10
N GLU A 134 -38.65 -2.44 -0.54
CA GLU A 134 -38.46 -3.08 -1.85
C GLU A 134 -37.99 -2.13 -2.95
N PHE A 135 -38.43 -0.87 -2.90
CA PHE A 135 -37.99 0.15 -3.84
C PHE A 135 -36.51 0.53 -3.59
N MET A 136 -36.11 0.72 -2.33
CA MET A 136 -34.75 1.03 -1.96
C MET A 136 -33.80 -0.12 -2.25
N ASP A 137 -34.19 -1.36 -1.98
CA ASP A 137 -33.41 -2.55 -2.29
C ASP A 137 -33.12 -2.69 -3.78
N ARG A 138 -34.07 -2.31 -4.64
CA ARG A 138 -33.86 -2.38 -6.08
C ARG A 138 -33.01 -1.22 -6.64
N ARG A 139 -33.03 -0.04 -6.02
CA ARG A 139 -32.38 1.15 -6.58
C ARG A 139 -31.16 1.64 -5.80
N LEU A 140 -31.23 1.62 -4.46
CA LEU A 140 -30.18 2.13 -3.62
C LEU A 140 -29.13 1.06 -3.29
N ALA A 141 -29.57 -0.16 -2.96
CA ALA A 141 -28.65 -1.23 -2.56
C ALA A 141 -27.58 -1.53 -3.64
N PRO A 142 -27.89 -1.64 -4.96
CA PRO A 142 -26.86 -1.85 -5.97
C PRO A 142 -25.83 -0.71 -6.06
N ALA A 143 -26.27 0.55 -5.86
CA ALA A 143 -25.39 1.69 -5.83
C ALA A 143 -24.42 1.62 -4.63
N MET A 144 -24.95 1.23 -3.46
CA MET A 144 -24.12 1.07 -2.26
C MET A 144 -23.17 -0.12 -2.37
N GLN A 145 -23.60 -1.22 -3.00
CA GLN A 145 -22.71 -2.34 -3.32
C GLN A 145 -21.54 -1.89 -4.20
N THR A 146 -21.79 -1.03 -5.18
CA THR A 146 -20.74 -0.45 -6.04
C THR A 146 -19.73 0.35 -5.20
N CYS A 147 -20.19 1.19 -4.28
CA CYS A 147 -19.32 1.96 -3.38
C CYS A 147 -18.49 1.02 -2.47
N THR A 148 -19.12 0.03 -1.87
CA THR A 148 -18.45 -0.96 -1.01
C THR A 148 -17.41 -1.77 -1.79
N TRP A 149 -17.74 -2.17 -3.01
CA TRP A 149 -16.84 -2.93 -3.86
C TRP A 149 -15.63 -2.10 -4.30
N ALA A 150 -15.85 -0.83 -4.69
CA ALA A 150 -14.76 0.09 -5.02
C ALA A 150 -13.81 0.30 -3.85
N ALA A 151 -14.36 0.53 -2.63
CA ALA A 151 -13.56 0.69 -1.42
C ALA A 151 -12.74 -0.57 -1.09
N ARG A 152 -13.34 -1.75 -1.18
CA ARG A 152 -12.63 -3.04 -0.94
C ARG A 152 -11.54 -3.29 -1.98
N ARG A 153 -11.83 -3.04 -3.25
CA ARG A 153 -10.86 -3.22 -4.35
C ARG A 153 -9.65 -2.30 -4.17
N GLN A 154 -9.89 -1.06 -3.77
CA GLN A 154 -8.85 -0.08 -3.46
C GLN A 154 -7.96 -0.56 -2.30
N GLN A 155 -8.56 -1.00 -1.20
CA GLN A 155 -7.84 -1.55 -0.06
C GLN A 155 -6.99 -2.77 -0.44
N GLN A 156 -7.56 -3.70 -1.20
CA GLN A 156 -6.85 -4.90 -1.66
C GLN A 156 -5.66 -4.55 -2.56
N LEU A 157 -5.80 -3.54 -3.42
CA LEU A 157 -4.69 -3.09 -4.27
C LEU A 157 -3.57 -2.46 -3.44
N SER A 158 -3.90 -1.59 -2.48
CA SER A 158 -2.93 -1.00 -1.55
C SER A 158 -2.15 -2.07 -0.79
N GLU A 159 -2.83 -3.09 -0.25
CA GLU A 159 -2.18 -4.21 0.42
C GLU A 159 -1.27 -5.04 -0.50
N ARG A 160 -1.69 -5.25 -1.76
CA ARG A 160 -0.86 -5.97 -2.75
C ARG A 160 0.39 -5.18 -3.10
N ILE A 161 0.28 -3.86 -3.29
CA ILE A 161 1.42 -2.97 -3.54
C ILE A 161 2.37 -3.01 -2.36
N SER A 162 1.87 -2.86 -1.14
CA SER A 162 2.68 -2.90 0.09
C SER A 162 3.45 -4.22 0.23
N ARG A 163 2.80 -5.36 0.01
CA ARG A 163 3.47 -6.68 0.04
C ARG A 163 4.54 -6.80 -1.02
N THR A 164 4.28 -6.34 -2.25
CA THR A 164 5.24 -6.39 -3.35
C THR A 164 6.44 -5.47 -3.07
N SER A 165 6.21 -4.28 -2.52
CA SER A 165 7.26 -3.34 -2.10
C SER A 165 8.16 -3.92 -1.02
N ASN A 166 7.59 -4.56 -0.02
CA ASN A 166 8.34 -5.17 1.07
C ASN A 166 9.22 -6.33 0.56
N LEU A 167 8.69 -7.18 -0.32
CA LEU A 167 9.45 -8.27 -0.94
C LEU A 167 10.64 -7.73 -1.75
N LEU A 168 10.42 -6.71 -2.55
CA LEU A 168 11.49 -6.11 -3.37
C LEU A 168 12.53 -5.42 -2.49
N ARG A 169 12.12 -4.68 -1.47
CA ARG A 169 13.04 -4.04 -0.51
C ARG A 169 13.92 -5.07 0.20
N THR A 170 13.32 -6.14 0.71
CA THR A 170 14.07 -7.23 1.37
C THR A 170 15.08 -7.87 0.42
N ARG A 171 14.75 -8.05 -0.85
CA ARG A 171 15.66 -8.57 -1.85
C ARG A 171 16.85 -7.62 -2.08
N VAL A 172 16.59 -6.33 -2.26
CA VAL A 172 17.66 -5.32 -2.41
C VAL A 172 18.57 -5.26 -1.17
N GLU A 173 18.01 -5.33 0.03
CA GLU A 173 18.76 -5.34 1.29
C GLU A 173 19.67 -6.57 1.40
N ILE A 174 19.18 -7.76 1.06
CA ILE A 174 19.97 -9.01 1.04
C ILE A 174 21.13 -8.89 0.05
N GLU A 175 20.89 -8.36 -1.15
CA GLU A 175 21.95 -8.18 -2.15
C GLU A 175 23.01 -7.16 -1.73
N GLN A 176 22.59 -6.05 -1.11
CA GLN A 176 23.55 -5.07 -0.54
C GLN A 176 24.43 -5.71 0.54
N GLN A 177 23.82 -6.55 1.38
CA GLN A 177 24.56 -7.26 2.43
C GLN A 177 25.55 -8.27 1.84
N GLN A 178 25.18 -9.02 0.80
CA GLN A 178 26.07 -9.92 0.08
C GLN A 178 27.24 -9.17 -0.58
N ASN A 179 26.96 -8.08 -1.28
CA ASN A 179 28.00 -7.26 -1.89
C ASN A 179 28.97 -6.69 -0.84
N SER A 180 28.48 -6.29 0.33
CA SER A 180 29.32 -5.82 1.43
C SER A 180 30.21 -6.93 1.99
N GLN A 181 29.70 -8.16 2.10
CA GLN A 181 30.47 -9.34 2.53
C GLN A 181 31.56 -9.68 1.50
N ASP A 182 31.25 -9.70 0.21
CA ASP A 182 32.22 -9.95 -0.86
C ASP A 182 33.34 -8.90 -0.89
N LEU A 183 33.01 -7.64 -0.63
CA LEU A 183 33.98 -6.56 -0.48
C LEU A 183 34.91 -6.81 0.71
N LEU A 184 34.34 -7.15 1.88
CA LEU A 184 35.12 -7.45 3.09
C LEU A 184 36.03 -8.66 2.89
N ASP A 185 35.57 -9.71 2.24
CA ASP A 185 36.39 -10.88 1.91
C ASP A 185 37.52 -10.56 0.95
N THR A 186 37.27 -9.70 -0.04
CA THR A 186 38.29 -9.22 -0.96
C THR A 186 39.32 -8.36 -0.22
N MET A 187 38.91 -7.48 0.70
CA MET A 187 39.80 -6.69 1.53
C MET A 187 40.65 -7.57 2.46
N ASN A 188 40.04 -8.54 3.13
CA ASN A 188 40.74 -9.52 3.96
C ASN A 188 41.79 -10.32 3.18
N ARG A 189 41.45 -10.73 1.98
CA ARG A 189 42.40 -11.42 1.09
C ARG A 189 43.60 -10.54 0.72
N ARG A 190 43.37 -9.28 0.34
CA ARG A 190 44.43 -8.30 0.06
C ARG A 190 45.29 -8.05 1.29
N GLN A 191 44.70 -7.90 2.46
CA GLN A 191 45.42 -7.68 3.71
C GLN A 191 46.31 -8.90 4.08
N LYS A 192 45.82 -10.14 3.91
CA LYS A 192 46.63 -11.34 4.11
C LYS A 192 47.86 -11.39 3.17
N VAL A 193 47.68 -11.04 1.90
CA VAL A 193 48.78 -10.97 0.94
C VAL A 193 49.79 -9.89 1.33
N GLN A 194 49.33 -8.74 1.79
CA GLN A 194 50.17 -7.64 2.24
C GLN A 194 50.99 -8.04 3.47
N ILE A 195 50.37 -8.67 4.47
CA ILE A 195 51.05 -9.20 5.67
C ILE A 195 52.11 -10.25 5.26
N MET A 196 51.79 -11.14 4.34
CA MET A 196 52.72 -12.17 3.85
C MET A 196 53.92 -11.55 3.14
N LEU A 197 53.70 -10.52 2.32
CA LEU A 197 54.81 -9.75 1.67
C LEU A 197 55.66 -9.03 2.67
N GLN A 198 55.06 -8.38 3.65
CA GLN A 198 55.77 -7.67 4.71
C GLN A 198 56.61 -8.63 5.55
N SER A 199 56.06 -9.77 5.93
CA SER A 199 56.80 -10.83 6.66
C SER A 199 57.97 -11.39 5.84
N ALA A 200 57.83 -11.53 4.52
CA ALA A 200 58.92 -11.94 3.65
C ALA A 200 60.04 -10.89 3.59
N VAL A 201 59.69 -9.62 3.49
CA VAL A 201 60.67 -8.49 3.50
C VAL A 201 61.37 -8.41 4.84
N GLU A 202 60.64 -8.55 5.95
CA GLU A 202 61.22 -8.56 7.30
C GLU A 202 62.17 -9.73 7.48
N GLY A 203 61.81 -10.93 7.03
CA GLY A 203 62.70 -12.08 7.07
C GLY A 203 64.00 -11.88 6.27
N LEU A 204 63.88 -11.28 5.09
CA LEU A 204 65.05 -10.96 4.26
C LEU A 204 65.97 -9.90 4.93
N SER A 205 65.35 -8.90 5.56
CA SER A 205 66.09 -7.89 6.32
C SER A 205 66.88 -8.49 7.49
N VAL A 206 66.24 -9.40 8.26
CA VAL A 206 66.89 -10.10 9.39
C VAL A 206 68.06 -10.94 8.88
N ALA A 207 67.91 -11.71 7.79
CA ALA A 207 68.97 -12.47 7.19
C ALA A 207 70.17 -11.60 6.72
N ALA A 208 69.87 -10.45 6.08
CA ALA A 208 70.89 -9.51 5.65
C ALA A 208 71.67 -8.93 6.84
N ILE A 209 70.95 -8.46 7.87
CA ILE A 209 71.57 -7.88 9.08
C ILE A 209 72.45 -8.92 9.80
N THR A 210 71.97 -10.18 9.89
CA THR A 210 72.73 -11.26 10.50
C THR A 210 73.99 -11.59 9.70
N TYR A 211 73.93 -11.62 8.39
CA TYR A 211 75.07 -11.85 7.51
C TYR A 211 76.14 -10.76 7.67
N TYR A 212 75.75 -9.49 7.59
CA TYR A 212 76.66 -8.35 7.78
C TYR A 212 77.23 -8.29 9.21
N GLY A 213 76.40 -8.57 10.22
CA GLY A 213 76.85 -8.63 11.62
C GLY A 213 77.90 -9.70 11.85
N ALA A 214 77.66 -10.92 11.36
CA ALA A 214 78.63 -12.03 11.45
C ALA A 214 79.93 -11.73 10.68
N GLY A 215 79.85 -11.10 9.49
CA GLY A 215 80.98 -10.64 8.75
C GLY A 215 81.83 -9.62 9.50
N LEU A 216 81.19 -8.64 10.15
CA LEU A 216 81.90 -7.58 10.93
C LEU A 216 82.59 -8.18 12.13
N VAL A 217 81.98 -9.11 12.88
CA VAL A 217 82.61 -9.84 13.99
C VAL A 217 83.79 -10.64 13.49
N GLY A 218 83.70 -11.34 12.32
CA GLY A 218 84.81 -12.06 11.71
C GLY A 218 85.98 -11.16 11.32
N TYR A 219 85.71 -9.98 10.79
CA TYR A 219 86.78 -8.99 10.49
C TYR A 219 87.41 -8.47 11.76
N MET A 220 86.68 -8.14 12.83
CA MET A 220 87.24 -7.72 14.11
C MET A 220 88.12 -8.81 14.73
N ALA A 221 87.67 -10.08 14.70
CA ALA A 221 88.46 -11.21 15.20
C ALA A 221 89.78 -11.42 14.42
N LYS A 222 89.78 -11.22 13.12
CA LYS A 222 91.00 -11.23 12.29
C LYS A 222 91.95 -10.07 12.67
N GLY A 223 91.42 -8.87 12.78
CA GLY A 223 92.23 -7.72 13.14
C GLY A 223 92.86 -7.82 14.51
N LEU A 224 92.17 -8.38 15.51
CA LEU A 224 92.73 -8.68 16.85
C LEU A 224 93.85 -9.72 16.80
N LYS A 225 93.72 -10.75 16.00
CA LYS A 225 94.74 -11.79 15.76
C LYS A 225 95.96 -11.27 15.10
N GLU A 226 95.91 -10.26 14.18
CA GLU A 226 97.03 -9.61 13.53
C GLU A 226 97.68 -8.54 14.41
N ALA A 227 96.92 -7.99 15.35
CA ALA A 227 97.43 -7.02 16.34
C ALA A 227 98.22 -7.63 17.52
N GLY A 228 98.31 -8.96 17.62
CA GLY A 228 99.15 -9.66 18.61
C GLY A 228 98.59 -9.75 20.00
N VAL A 229 97.24 -9.72 20.22
CA VAL A 229 96.59 -9.99 21.47
C VAL A 229 96.02 -11.40 21.48
#